data_5ea74895af3939ce4b5388e6ce9991e7
#
_entry.id   5ea74895af3939ce4b5388e6ce9991e7
#
_cell.length_a   1.000
_cell.length_b   1.000
_cell.length_c   1.000
_cell.angle_alpha   90.00
_cell.angle_beta   90.00
_cell.angle_gamma   90.00
#
_symmetry.space_group_name_H-M   'P 1'
#
loop_
_entity.id
_entity.type
_entity.pdbx_description
1 polymer ?
#
loop_
_entity_poly.entity_id
_entity_poly.type
_entity_poly.pdbx_seq_one_letter_code
_entity_poly.pdbx_strand_id
1 'polypeptide(L)'
;ALPQAADRRVEFIHASVVELDGALRARGGGLIVRHGPAAEVIPALAAALGVTAVLANRDYEPAAIARDGDVAEQLRVLGVGFETFKDQVIFEKSEVLTQGNSPFSVFTPYKRAWLKTLTDFHLKAYPVEKYAASLAPLPDGETLPSLAEIGFEPTNLVELGIQPGMSGGRKLFDDF
;
A
#
# COMPACT_ATOMS: atom_id res chain seq x y z
N ALA A 1 -7.83 10.34 15.03
CA ALA A 1 -6.54 10.29 15.72
C ALA A 1 -6.51 9.04 16.60
N LEU A 2 -5.35 8.36 16.68
CA LEU A 2 -5.16 7.24 17.60
C LEU A 2 -5.07 7.79 19.02
N PRO A 3 -5.70 7.14 20.01
CA PRO A 3 -5.86 7.71 21.35
C PRO A 3 -4.59 7.65 22.22
N GLN A 4 -3.52 7.01 21.76
CA GLN A 4 -2.27 6.83 22.51
C GLN A 4 -1.06 7.13 21.62
N ALA A 5 -0.08 7.87 22.16
CA ALA A 5 1.18 8.14 21.47
C ALA A 5 2.05 6.87 21.31
N ALA A 6 1.92 5.88 22.20
CA ALA A 6 2.61 4.59 22.11
C ALA A 6 1.65 3.52 21.52
N ASP A 7 1.78 3.22 20.23
CA ASP A 7 0.99 2.21 19.54
C ASP A 7 1.91 1.24 18.75
N ARG A 8 1.92 -0.03 19.15
CA ARG A 8 2.74 -1.07 18.51
C ARG A 8 2.45 -1.27 17.02
N ARG A 9 1.22 -0.98 16.58
CA ARG A 9 0.84 -1.09 15.15
C ARG A 9 1.56 -0.02 14.35
N VAL A 10 1.63 1.20 14.87
CA VAL A 10 2.32 2.32 14.21
C VAL A 10 3.82 2.06 14.19
N GLU A 11 4.41 1.62 15.30
CA GLU A 11 5.83 1.24 15.35
C GLU A 11 6.16 0.10 14.37
N PHE A 12 5.31 -0.93 14.30
CA PHE A 12 5.47 -2.04 13.35
C PHE A 12 5.42 -1.55 11.89
N ILE A 13 4.43 -0.71 11.56
CA ILE A 13 4.29 -0.14 10.20
C ILE A 13 5.49 0.74 9.87
N HIS A 14 5.90 1.61 10.78
CA HIS A 14 7.04 2.50 10.60
C HIS A 14 8.32 1.71 10.32
N ALA A 15 8.64 0.69 11.13
CA ALA A 15 9.81 -0.16 10.92
C ALA A 15 9.74 -0.93 9.60
N SER A 16 8.55 -1.36 9.17
CA SER A 16 8.33 -2.01 7.87
C SER A 16 8.56 -1.04 6.70
N VAL A 17 8.16 0.22 6.85
CA VAL A 17 8.42 1.29 5.85
C VAL A 17 9.91 1.61 5.77
N VAL A 18 10.63 1.64 6.90
CA VAL A 18 12.09 1.82 6.93
C VAL A 18 12.81 0.70 6.19
N GLU A 19 12.40 -0.56 6.40
CA GLU A 19 12.98 -1.70 5.67
C GLU A 19 12.73 -1.58 4.16
N LEU A 20 11.51 -1.23 3.76
CA LEU A 20 11.16 -1.06 2.36
C LEU A 20 11.96 0.08 1.70
N ASP A 21 12.11 1.22 2.37
CA ASP A 21 12.91 2.34 1.86
C ASP A 21 14.36 1.93 1.64
N GLY A 22 14.97 1.22 2.60
CA GLY A 22 16.32 0.68 2.46
C GLY A 22 16.46 -0.24 1.25
N ALA A 23 15.49 -1.11 1.02
CA ALA A 23 15.47 -2.02 -0.13
C ALA A 23 15.31 -1.29 -1.47
N LEU A 24 14.52 -0.20 -1.52
CA LEU A 24 14.35 0.63 -2.70
C LEU A 24 15.59 1.49 -2.97
N ARG A 25 16.22 2.08 -1.94
CA ARG A 25 17.48 2.85 -2.07
C ARG A 25 18.62 1.99 -2.60
N ALA A 26 18.70 0.74 -2.18
CA ALA A 26 19.68 -0.21 -2.72
C ALA A 26 19.48 -0.50 -4.22
N ARG A 27 18.33 -0.14 -4.79
CA ARG A 27 17.97 -0.27 -6.21
C ARG A 27 17.94 1.06 -6.96
N GLY A 28 18.40 2.15 -6.34
CA GLY A 28 18.44 3.49 -6.95
C GLY A 28 17.16 4.32 -6.84
N GLY A 29 16.18 3.86 -6.07
CA GLY A 29 14.95 4.57 -5.77
C GLY A 29 14.83 4.96 -4.29
N GLY A 30 13.63 4.93 -3.74
CA GLY A 30 13.34 5.15 -2.32
C GLY A 30 11.89 5.55 -2.10
N LEU A 31 11.55 5.87 -0.86
CA LEU A 31 10.22 6.33 -0.47
C LEU A 31 10.24 7.82 -0.14
N ILE A 32 9.24 8.55 -0.63
CA ILE A 32 8.90 9.89 -0.17
C ILE A 32 7.71 9.75 0.78
N VAL A 33 7.94 9.94 2.08
CA VAL A 33 6.89 9.81 3.08
C VAL A 33 6.43 11.19 3.55
N ARG A 34 5.13 11.39 3.52
CA ARG A 34 4.48 12.63 3.98
C ARG A 34 3.36 12.28 4.96
N HIS A 35 3.18 13.11 5.97
CA HIS A 35 2.12 12.97 6.96
C HIS A 35 1.13 14.13 6.80
N GLY A 36 -0.14 13.83 6.53
CA GLY A 36 -1.19 14.82 6.34
C GLY A 36 -2.39 14.26 5.56
N PRO A 37 -3.41 15.10 5.28
CA PRO A 37 -4.56 14.73 4.46
C PRO A 37 -4.14 14.39 3.03
N ALA A 38 -4.46 13.18 2.56
CA ALA A 38 -4.04 12.68 1.25
C ALA A 38 -4.51 13.58 0.10
N ALA A 39 -5.73 14.14 0.20
CA ALA A 39 -6.29 15.04 -0.80
C ALA A 39 -5.53 16.38 -0.96
N GLU A 40 -4.71 16.75 0.01
CA GLU A 40 -3.84 17.92 -0.03
C GLU A 40 -2.40 17.53 -0.38
N VAL A 41 -1.90 16.50 0.31
CA VAL A 41 -0.48 16.10 0.24
C VAL A 41 -0.13 15.48 -1.10
N ILE A 42 -0.97 14.57 -1.64
CA ILE A 42 -0.66 13.87 -2.89
C ILE A 42 -0.62 14.82 -4.09
N PRO A 43 -1.62 15.71 -4.31
CA PRO A 43 -1.56 16.67 -5.42
C PRO A 43 -0.39 17.66 -5.29
N ALA A 44 -0.09 18.13 -4.08
CA ALA A 44 1.06 19.02 -3.85
C ALA A 44 2.39 18.35 -4.18
N LEU A 45 2.56 17.07 -3.76
CA LEU A 45 3.73 16.28 -4.08
C LEU A 45 3.83 15.99 -5.58
N ALA A 46 2.73 15.63 -6.23
CA ALA A 46 2.68 15.40 -7.68
C ALA A 46 3.11 16.63 -8.47
N ALA A 47 2.64 17.82 -8.08
CA ALA A 47 3.05 19.08 -8.68
C ALA A 47 4.53 19.39 -8.44
N ALA A 48 5.03 19.22 -7.22
CA ALA A 48 6.42 19.46 -6.86
C ALA A 48 7.39 18.54 -7.64
N LEU A 49 7.00 17.29 -7.88
CA LEU A 49 7.79 16.31 -8.64
C LEU A 49 7.60 16.40 -10.15
N GLY A 50 6.63 17.17 -10.63
CA GLY A 50 6.31 17.31 -12.06
C GLY A 50 5.89 16.01 -12.72
N VAL A 51 5.19 15.12 -11.98
CA VAL A 51 4.76 13.83 -12.51
C VAL A 51 3.58 13.97 -13.46
N THR A 52 3.46 13.07 -14.42
CA THR A 52 2.33 13.04 -15.38
C THR A 52 1.17 12.21 -14.88
N ALA A 53 1.42 11.28 -13.95
CA ALA A 53 0.39 10.43 -13.36
C ALA A 53 0.77 9.99 -11.94
N VAL A 54 -0.26 9.76 -11.13
CA VAL A 54 -0.19 9.09 -9.82
C VAL A 54 -0.86 7.73 -9.95
N LEU A 55 -0.18 6.68 -9.52
CA LEU A 55 -0.69 5.31 -9.54
C LEU A 55 -0.93 4.86 -8.10
N ALA A 56 -2.06 4.23 -7.83
CA ALA A 56 -2.42 3.76 -6.49
C ALA A 56 -3.13 2.41 -6.54
N ASN A 57 -3.10 1.68 -5.44
CA ASN A 57 -3.92 0.50 -5.27
C ASN A 57 -5.28 0.88 -4.70
N ARG A 58 -6.34 0.19 -5.17
CA ARG A 58 -7.71 0.44 -4.72
C ARG A 58 -7.92 -0.08 -3.31
N ASP A 59 -8.61 0.72 -2.53
CA ASP A 59 -9.23 0.31 -1.28
C ASP A 59 -10.77 0.29 -1.44
N TYR A 60 -11.45 -0.55 -0.67
CA TYR A 60 -12.90 -0.79 -0.80
C TYR A 60 -13.71 -0.17 0.33
N GLU A 61 -13.06 0.37 1.35
CA GLU A 61 -13.74 1.06 2.43
C GLU A 61 -14.35 2.39 1.94
N PRO A 62 -15.58 2.74 2.38
CA PRO A 62 -16.24 3.97 1.93
C PRO A 62 -15.41 5.23 2.12
N ALA A 63 -14.69 5.34 3.25
CA ALA A 63 -13.82 6.48 3.53
C ALA A 63 -12.61 6.54 2.59
N ALA A 64 -12.05 5.39 2.22
CA ALA A 64 -10.94 5.31 1.28
C ALA A 64 -11.38 5.66 -0.15
N ILE A 65 -12.56 5.17 -0.57
CA ILE A 65 -13.14 5.51 -1.88
C ILE A 65 -13.40 7.02 -1.98
N ALA A 66 -13.94 7.66 -0.92
CA ALA A 66 -14.15 9.10 -0.89
C ALA A 66 -12.82 9.86 -0.96
N ARG A 67 -11.84 9.50 -0.14
CA ARG A 67 -10.48 10.05 -0.17
C ARG A 67 -9.85 9.97 -1.57
N ASP A 68 -9.91 8.81 -2.20
CA ASP A 68 -9.32 8.59 -3.53
C ASP A 68 -10.05 9.40 -4.61
N GLY A 69 -11.37 9.60 -4.47
CA GLY A 69 -12.16 10.50 -5.29
C GLY A 69 -11.71 11.96 -5.17
N ASP A 70 -11.49 12.43 -3.94
CA ASP A 70 -10.98 13.79 -3.69
C ASP A 70 -9.57 13.99 -4.27
N VAL A 71 -8.67 13.01 -4.09
CA VAL A 71 -7.32 13.03 -4.68
C VAL A 71 -7.40 13.09 -6.21
N ALA A 72 -8.24 12.25 -6.83
CA ALA A 72 -8.41 12.20 -8.28
C ALA A 72 -8.88 13.57 -8.85
N GLU A 73 -9.84 14.22 -8.18
CA GLU A 73 -10.35 15.52 -8.60
C GLU A 73 -9.28 16.62 -8.51
N GLN A 74 -8.49 16.64 -7.42
CA GLN A 74 -7.40 17.61 -7.27
C GLN A 74 -6.29 17.39 -8.32
N LEU A 75 -5.92 16.14 -8.60
CA LEU A 75 -4.95 15.81 -9.63
C LEU A 75 -5.46 16.18 -11.04
N ARG A 76 -6.75 15.96 -11.32
CA ARG A 76 -7.39 16.37 -12.59
C ARG A 76 -7.28 17.88 -12.84
N VAL A 77 -7.46 18.69 -11.81
CA VAL A 77 -7.29 20.16 -11.90
C VAL A 77 -5.86 20.53 -12.28
N LEU A 78 -4.88 19.75 -11.82
CA LEU A 78 -3.46 19.95 -12.16
C LEU A 78 -3.05 19.34 -13.51
N GLY A 79 -3.95 18.67 -14.21
CA GLY A 79 -3.65 17.96 -15.44
C GLY A 79 -2.83 16.68 -15.24
N VAL A 80 -2.82 16.13 -14.01
CA VAL A 80 -2.11 14.88 -13.65
C VAL A 80 -3.09 13.73 -13.69
N GLY A 81 -2.71 12.61 -14.33
CA GLY A 81 -3.51 11.37 -14.36
C GLY A 81 -3.59 10.72 -12.99
N PHE A 82 -4.72 10.05 -12.70
CA PHE A 82 -4.86 9.19 -11.52
C PHE A 82 -5.37 7.81 -11.94
N GLU A 83 -4.54 6.80 -11.78
CA GLU A 83 -4.85 5.43 -12.17
C GLU A 83 -4.84 4.50 -10.95
N THR A 84 -5.84 3.63 -10.84
CA THR A 84 -5.97 2.71 -9.71
C THR A 84 -6.00 1.26 -10.13
N PHE A 85 -5.32 0.41 -9.38
CA PHE A 85 -5.15 -1.00 -9.67
C PHE A 85 -5.69 -1.87 -8.54
N LYS A 86 -6.10 -3.09 -8.88
CA LYS A 86 -6.47 -4.11 -7.91
C LYS A 86 -5.21 -4.63 -7.21
N ASP A 87 -5.24 -4.76 -5.88
CA ASP A 87 -4.13 -5.27 -5.08
C ASP A 87 -4.58 -6.16 -3.92
N GLN A 88 -5.42 -5.65 -3.00
CA GLN A 88 -5.77 -6.31 -1.74
C GLN A 88 -6.50 -7.66 -1.90
N VAL A 89 -7.06 -7.95 -3.06
CA VAL A 89 -7.88 -9.13 -3.31
C VAL A 89 -7.51 -9.77 -4.65
N ILE A 90 -7.64 -11.09 -4.75
CA ILE A 90 -7.45 -11.81 -6.01
C ILE A 90 -8.60 -11.49 -6.97
N PHE A 91 -9.84 -11.50 -6.47
CA PHE A 91 -11.02 -11.12 -7.23
C PHE A 91 -11.74 -9.96 -6.55
N GLU A 92 -12.09 -8.93 -7.32
CA GLU A 92 -12.81 -7.77 -6.81
C GLU A 92 -14.21 -7.64 -7.39
N LYS A 93 -15.09 -6.96 -6.67
CA LYS A 93 -16.43 -6.55 -7.12
C LYS A 93 -17.24 -7.71 -7.73
N SER A 94 -17.46 -7.66 -9.04
CA SER A 94 -18.28 -8.60 -9.81
C SER A 94 -17.49 -9.72 -10.49
N GLU A 95 -16.23 -9.94 -10.16
CA GLU A 95 -15.42 -10.98 -10.81
C GLU A 95 -15.84 -12.40 -10.42
N VAL A 96 -16.49 -12.59 -9.25
CA VAL A 96 -17.04 -13.88 -8.82
C VAL A 96 -18.51 -13.69 -8.42
N LEU A 97 -19.41 -14.05 -9.32
CA LEU A 97 -20.86 -13.94 -9.15
C LEU A 97 -21.54 -15.30 -9.32
N THR A 98 -22.81 -15.39 -8.89
CA THR A 98 -23.70 -16.50 -9.19
C THR A 98 -24.02 -16.57 -10.69
N GLN A 99 -24.61 -17.67 -11.16
CA GLN A 99 -25.09 -17.79 -12.55
C GLN A 99 -26.13 -16.72 -12.93
N GLY A 100 -26.83 -16.16 -11.94
CA GLY A 100 -27.77 -15.06 -12.13
C GLY A 100 -27.15 -13.67 -12.02
N ASN A 101 -25.81 -13.53 -12.11
CA ASN A 101 -25.05 -12.27 -12.00
C ASN A 101 -25.32 -11.50 -10.69
N SER A 102 -25.56 -12.22 -9.60
CA SER A 102 -25.76 -11.64 -8.27
C SER A 102 -24.64 -12.08 -7.31
N PRO A 103 -24.33 -11.28 -6.28
CA PRO A 103 -23.42 -11.71 -5.23
C PRO A 103 -23.88 -12.99 -4.55
N PHE A 104 -22.94 -13.81 -4.09
CA PHE A 104 -23.25 -14.97 -3.26
C PHE A 104 -23.66 -14.53 -1.85
N SER A 105 -24.75 -15.06 -1.34
CA SER A 105 -25.21 -14.86 0.05
C SER A 105 -24.72 -15.95 1.00
N VAL A 106 -24.12 -17.05 0.49
CA VAL A 106 -23.65 -18.20 1.27
C VAL A 106 -22.20 -18.50 0.92
N PHE A 107 -21.37 -18.71 1.94
CA PHE A 107 -19.92 -18.90 1.79
C PHE A 107 -19.52 -20.12 0.97
N THR A 108 -20.15 -21.28 1.20
CA THR A 108 -19.72 -22.54 0.54
C THR A 108 -19.82 -22.51 -0.98
N PRO A 109 -20.93 -22.09 -1.61
CA PRO A 109 -20.99 -21.93 -3.06
C PRO A 109 -20.08 -20.81 -3.56
N TYR A 110 -19.91 -19.71 -2.82
CA TYR A 110 -18.93 -18.67 -3.12
C TYR A 110 -17.50 -19.25 -3.20
N LYS A 111 -17.05 -19.95 -2.14
CA LYS A 111 -15.75 -20.60 -2.12
C LYS A 111 -15.52 -21.51 -3.32
N ARG A 112 -16.52 -22.31 -3.70
CA ARG A 112 -16.42 -23.22 -4.86
C ARG A 112 -16.25 -22.44 -6.16
N ALA A 113 -17.04 -21.38 -6.37
CA ALA A 113 -16.94 -20.52 -7.53
C ALA A 113 -15.59 -19.80 -7.57
N TRP A 114 -15.14 -19.27 -6.45
CA TRP A 114 -13.86 -18.58 -6.27
C TRP A 114 -12.68 -19.49 -6.66
N LEU A 115 -12.63 -20.71 -6.10
CA LEU A 115 -11.59 -21.70 -6.41
C LEU A 115 -11.62 -22.15 -7.87
N LYS A 116 -12.81 -22.22 -8.48
CA LYS A 116 -12.96 -22.59 -9.90
C LYS A 116 -12.47 -21.47 -10.83
N THR A 117 -12.58 -20.21 -10.42
CA THR A 117 -12.13 -19.04 -11.18
C THR A 117 -10.63 -18.82 -11.03
N LEU A 118 -10.02 -19.34 -9.97
CA LEU A 118 -8.58 -19.23 -9.72
C LEU A 118 -7.80 -20.00 -10.78
N THR A 119 -6.79 -19.36 -11.36
CA THR A 119 -5.88 -19.94 -12.36
C THR A 119 -4.43 -19.62 -11.99
N ASP A 120 -3.47 -20.23 -12.66
CA ASP A 120 -2.04 -19.96 -12.48
C ASP A 120 -1.68 -18.48 -12.69
N PHE A 121 -2.43 -17.78 -13.51
CA PHE A 121 -2.26 -16.32 -13.68
C PHE A 121 -2.42 -15.57 -12.35
N HIS A 122 -3.40 -15.94 -11.53
CA HIS A 122 -3.69 -15.29 -10.24
C HIS A 122 -2.69 -15.66 -9.13
N LEU A 123 -1.97 -16.78 -9.30
CA LEU A 123 -0.97 -17.27 -8.35
C LEU A 123 0.45 -16.83 -8.72
N LYS A 124 0.61 -16.24 -9.88
CA LYS A 124 1.92 -15.84 -10.41
C LYS A 124 2.45 -14.60 -9.70
N ALA A 125 3.69 -14.67 -9.23
CA ALA A 125 4.38 -13.52 -8.70
C ALA A 125 4.63 -12.45 -9.78
N TYR A 126 4.51 -11.18 -9.40
CA TYR A 126 4.88 -10.06 -10.28
C TYR A 126 6.39 -9.86 -10.22
N PRO A 127 7.10 -9.91 -11.37
CA PRO A 127 8.56 -9.80 -11.42
C PRO A 127 9.00 -8.33 -11.34
N VAL A 128 8.78 -7.69 -10.18
CA VAL A 128 9.04 -6.25 -9.98
C VAL A 128 10.52 -5.89 -10.07
N GLU A 129 11.41 -6.83 -9.76
CA GLU A 129 12.86 -6.62 -9.77
C GLU A 129 13.40 -6.21 -11.15
N LYS A 130 12.81 -6.73 -12.22
CA LYS A 130 13.23 -6.38 -13.59
C LYS A 130 12.97 -4.92 -13.95
N TYR A 131 12.12 -4.23 -13.19
CA TYR A 131 11.79 -2.83 -13.40
C TYR A 131 12.58 -1.88 -12.47
N ALA A 132 13.46 -2.39 -11.64
CA ALA A 132 14.23 -1.57 -10.70
C ALA A 132 15.01 -0.46 -11.39
N ALA A 133 15.52 -0.68 -12.60
CA ALA A 133 16.21 0.34 -13.40
C ALA A 133 15.32 1.53 -13.82
N SER A 134 14.00 1.42 -13.69
CA SER A 134 13.04 2.49 -13.97
C SER A 134 12.71 3.34 -12.74
N LEU A 135 13.26 3.01 -11.57
CA LEU A 135 13.09 3.82 -10.37
C LEU A 135 13.82 5.15 -10.55
N ALA A 136 13.12 6.23 -10.23
CA ALA A 136 13.75 7.55 -10.18
C ALA A 136 14.53 7.72 -8.88
N PRO A 137 15.68 8.40 -8.90
CA PRO A 137 16.38 8.76 -7.66
C PRO A 137 15.49 9.69 -6.81
N LEU A 138 15.66 9.59 -5.48
CA LEU A 138 14.99 10.52 -4.59
C LEU A 138 15.51 11.95 -4.79
N PRO A 139 14.67 12.96 -4.60
CA PRO A 139 15.13 14.34 -4.46
C PRO A 139 16.13 14.47 -3.30
N ASP A 140 17.05 15.42 -3.42
CA ASP A 140 18.04 15.67 -2.39
C ASP A 140 17.39 16.03 -1.05
N GLY A 141 17.94 15.46 0.03
CA GLY A 141 17.46 15.73 1.38
C GLY A 141 16.21 14.93 1.80
N GLU A 142 15.67 14.07 0.95
CA GLU A 142 14.53 13.21 1.33
C GLU A 142 14.93 12.16 2.37
N THR A 143 14.27 12.23 3.53
CA THR A 143 14.42 11.30 4.65
C THR A 143 13.05 10.80 5.11
N LEU A 144 13.03 9.62 5.73
CA LEU A 144 11.82 9.13 6.37
C LEU A 144 11.62 9.87 7.70
N PRO A 145 10.39 10.31 8.02
CA PRO A 145 10.10 10.88 9.33
C PRO A 145 10.27 9.81 10.42
N SER A 146 10.83 10.18 11.55
CA SER A 146 10.90 9.36 12.76
C SER A 146 9.50 9.17 13.37
N LEU A 147 9.36 8.19 14.27
CA LEU A 147 8.12 8.04 15.06
C LEU A 147 7.74 9.33 15.80
N ALA A 148 8.73 10.01 16.39
CA ALA A 148 8.50 11.27 17.14
C ALA A 148 7.97 12.39 16.23
N GLU A 149 8.48 12.53 15.00
CA GLU A 149 8.02 13.54 14.05
C GLU A 149 6.59 13.30 13.56
N ILE A 150 6.12 12.04 13.57
CA ILE A 150 4.70 11.72 13.29
C ILE A 150 3.83 11.64 14.55
N GLY A 151 4.36 12.05 15.72
CA GLY A 151 3.62 12.16 16.98
C GLY A 151 3.50 10.87 17.77
N PHE A 152 4.39 9.89 17.56
CA PHE A 152 4.38 8.61 18.25
C PHE A 152 5.68 8.35 19.03
N GLU A 153 5.58 7.48 20.03
CA GLU A 153 6.68 7.04 20.88
C GLU A 153 6.99 5.55 20.60
N PRO A 154 8.26 5.12 20.78
CA PRO A 154 8.60 3.71 20.74
C PRO A 154 7.83 2.91 21.82
N THR A 155 7.55 1.65 21.49
CA THR A 155 6.89 0.73 22.42
C THR A 155 7.85 -0.42 22.80
N ASN A 156 7.33 -1.46 23.42
CA ASN A 156 8.10 -2.68 23.69
C ASN A 156 7.99 -3.74 22.55
N LEU A 157 7.79 -3.31 21.30
CA LEU A 157 7.64 -4.23 20.16
C LEU A 157 8.83 -5.17 20.00
N VAL A 158 10.04 -4.66 20.20
CA VAL A 158 11.29 -5.44 20.12
C VAL A 158 11.35 -6.53 21.22
N GLU A 159 10.87 -6.22 22.43
CA GLU A 159 10.85 -7.16 23.56
C GLU A 159 9.90 -8.35 23.30
N LEU A 160 8.90 -8.16 22.45
CA LEU A 160 7.97 -9.22 22.05
C LEU A 160 8.55 -10.19 21.02
N GLY A 161 9.77 -9.94 20.52
CA GLY A 161 10.40 -10.76 19.48
C GLY A 161 9.71 -10.69 18.13
N ILE A 162 8.83 -9.71 17.90
CA ILE A 162 8.13 -9.50 16.62
C ILE A 162 9.04 -8.68 15.72
N GLN A 163 9.52 -9.30 14.65
CA GLN A 163 10.30 -8.63 13.63
C GLN A 163 9.37 -8.02 12.57
N PRO A 164 9.35 -6.69 12.40
CA PRO A 164 8.58 -6.04 11.34
C PRO A 164 9.13 -6.31 9.93
N GLY A 165 8.35 -5.89 8.93
CA GLY A 165 8.76 -5.90 7.53
C GLY A 165 8.64 -7.25 6.82
N MET A 166 9.06 -7.25 5.56
CA MET A 166 9.06 -8.45 4.73
C MET A 166 10.04 -9.51 5.24
N SER A 167 11.15 -9.08 5.84
CA SER A 167 12.15 -9.97 6.45
C SER A 167 11.56 -10.76 7.62
N GLY A 168 10.80 -10.09 8.49
CA GLY A 168 10.09 -10.74 9.59
C GLY A 168 9.01 -11.71 9.12
N GLY A 169 8.20 -11.28 8.14
CA GLY A 169 7.18 -12.13 7.53
C GLY A 169 7.77 -13.37 6.86
N ARG A 170 8.87 -13.23 6.13
CA ARG A 170 9.57 -14.34 5.51
C ARG A 170 10.10 -15.34 6.53
N LYS A 171 10.74 -14.84 7.59
CA LYS A 171 11.23 -15.69 8.67
C LYS A 171 10.12 -16.53 9.29
N LEU A 172 8.99 -15.90 9.62
CA LEU A 172 7.83 -16.62 10.18
C LEU A 172 7.27 -17.66 9.21
N PHE A 173 7.27 -17.37 7.92
CA PHE A 173 6.82 -18.32 6.89
C PHE A 173 7.79 -19.50 6.71
N ASP A 174 9.09 -19.26 6.76
CA ASP A 174 10.12 -20.30 6.63
C ASP A 174 10.18 -21.19 7.87
N ASP A 175 9.80 -20.66 9.07
CA ASP A 175 9.72 -21.41 10.33
C ASP A 175 8.42 -22.24 10.47
N PHE A 176 7.38 -21.99 9.62
CA PHE A 176 6.08 -22.69 9.64
C PHE A 176 6.11 -23.99 8.84
#